data_81dff4682cbb5300977727c07f204982
#
_entry.id   81dff4682cbb5300977727c07f204982
#
_cell.length_a   1.000
_cell.length_b   1.000
_cell.length_c   1.000
_cell.angle_alpha   90.00
_cell.angle_beta   90.00
_cell.angle_gamma   90.00
#
_symmetry.space_group_name_H-M   'P 1'
#
loop_
_entity.id
_entity.type
_entity.pdbx_description
1 polymer ?
#
loop_
_entity_poly.entity_id
_entity_poly.type
_entity_poly.pdbx_seq_one_letter_code
_entity_poly.pdbx_strand_id
1 'polypeptide(L)'
;MKTALTIAGSDSSGGAGIQADMKTMTANGVYAMSAVTALTAQNTTGVTDILESTPHFLGEQLDAIFTDIFPDAVKIGMVSSADLIVVIAEKLKQYGAKHIVVDPVMVATSGAKLLRDDAVEALCRELLPLAAVLTPNIPEAEILSGMTITDATGMEAAAKYISEKYGCAVLC
;
A
#
# COMPACT_ATOMS: atom_id res chain seq x y z
N MET A 1 5.23 -11.68 20.77
CA MET A 1 5.77 -11.43 19.41
C MET A 1 4.96 -10.29 18.83
N LYS A 2 5.56 -9.36 18.13
CA LYS A 2 4.83 -8.31 17.40
C LYS A 2 4.18 -8.90 16.17
N THR A 3 3.04 -8.31 15.76
CA THR A 3 2.24 -8.76 14.62
C THR A 3 2.13 -7.65 13.59
N ALA A 4 2.17 -7.98 12.31
CA ALA A 4 1.95 -7.02 11.22
C ALA A 4 1.10 -7.64 10.12
N LEU A 5 0.24 -6.80 9.55
CA LEU A 5 -0.62 -7.14 8.41
C LEU A 5 -0.09 -6.46 7.16
N THR A 6 0.10 -7.22 6.08
CA THR A 6 0.23 -6.63 4.74
C THR A 6 -1.09 -6.72 3.98
N ILE A 7 -1.51 -5.63 3.35
CA ILE A 7 -2.67 -5.55 2.46
C ILE A 7 -2.13 -5.18 1.08
N ALA A 8 -2.02 -6.16 0.19
CA ALA A 8 -1.42 -5.96 -1.13
C ALA A 8 -1.77 -7.08 -2.11
N GLY A 9 -1.40 -6.90 -3.36
CA GLY A 9 -1.42 -7.97 -4.36
C GLY A 9 -0.36 -9.03 -4.08
N SER A 10 -0.57 -10.23 -4.62
CA SER A 10 0.44 -11.28 -4.61
C SER A 10 1.46 -11.10 -5.75
N ASP A 11 2.61 -11.73 -5.61
CA ASP A 11 3.56 -11.98 -6.68
C ASP A 11 3.92 -13.47 -6.67
N SER A 12 3.47 -14.20 -7.69
CA SER A 12 3.71 -15.66 -7.75
C SER A 12 5.20 -16.04 -7.83
N SER A 13 6.07 -15.12 -8.28
CA SER A 13 7.53 -15.29 -8.25
C SER A 13 8.14 -15.02 -6.87
N GLY A 14 7.39 -14.35 -5.97
CA GLY A 14 7.78 -14.11 -4.60
C GLY A 14 8.78 -12.97 -4.39
N GLY A 15 9.02 -12.12 -5.39
CA GLY A 15 9.96 -10.99 -5.33
C GLY A 15 9.35 -9.67 -4.88
N ALA A 16 8.02 -9.57 -4.93
CA ALA A 16 7.25 -8.37 -4.57
C ALA A 16 5.98 -8.75 -3.80
N GLY A 17 5.08 -7.78 -3.61
CA GLY A 17 3.76 -7.97 -3.03
C GLY A 17 3.78 -8.60 -1.63
N ILE A 18 2.68 -9.28 -1.29
CA ILE A 18 2.54 -9.93 0.04
C ILE A 18 3.67 -10.91 0.34
N GLN A 19 4.22 -11.59 -0.65
CA GLN A 19 5.30 -12.57 -0.45
C GLN A 19 6.60 -11.89 0.00
N ALA A 20 6.98 -10.78 -0.60
CA ALA A 20 8.15 -10.00 -0.18
C ALA A 20 7.93 -9.39 1.22
N ASP A 21 6.75 -8.83 1.47
CA ASP A 21 6.39 -8.24 2.75
C ASP A 21 6.45 -9.27 3.87
N MET A 22 5.82 -10.44 3.70
CA MET A 22 5.81 -11.52 4.71
C MET A 22 7.20 -12.07 4.99
N LYS A 23 8.03 -12.28 3.95
CA LYS A 23 9.42 -12.69 4.12
C LYS A 23 10.21 -11.66 4.93
N THR A 24 10.06 -10.38 4.61
CA THR A 24 10.74 -9.28 5.31
C THR A 24 10.30 -9.17 6.76
N MET A 25 8.99 -9.18 7.03
CA MET A 25 8.43 -9.14 8.37
C MET A 25 8.92 -10.34 9.22
N THR A 26 8.87 -11.55 8.64
CA THR A 26 9.32 -12.78 9.31
C THR A 26 10.82 -12.75 9.61
N ALA A 27 11.65 -12.28 8.67
CA ALA A 27 13.09 -12.14 8.86
C ALA A 27 13.44 -11.15 9.99
N ASN A 28 12.54 -10.18 10.25
CA ASN A 28 12.68 -9.23 11.37
C ASN A 28 11.98 -9.69 12.66
N GLY A 29 11.59 -10.96 12.77
CA GLY A 29 10.98 -11.54 13.98
C GLY A 29 9.54 -11.09 14.26
N VAL A 30 8.83 -10.63 13.22
CA VAL A 30 7.44 -10.19 13.28
C VAL A 30 6.53 -11.31 12.73
N TYR A 31 5.42 -11.60 13.42
CA TYR A 31 4.38 -12.48 12.89
C TYR A 31 3.64 -11.77 11.76
N ALA A 32 3.79 -12.28 10.55
CA ALA A 32 3.25 -11.68 9.33
C ALA A 32 1.89 -12.29 8.97
N MET A 33 0.91 -11.42 8.75
CA MET A 33 -0.41 -11.75 8.22
C MET A 33 -0.63 -11.06 6.89
N SER A 34 -1.58 -11.55 6.07
CA SER A 34 -1.86 -10.94 4.76
C SER A 34 -3.35 -10.90 4.45
N ALA A 35 -3.80 -9.78 3.86
CA ALA A 35 -5.06 -9.66 3.14
C ALA A 35 -4.74 -9.37 1.67
N VAL A 36 -5.24 -10.21 0.78
CA VAL A 36 -4.83 -10.24 -0.64
C VAL A 36 -5.80 -9.41 -1.48
N THR A 37 -5.28 -8.34 -2.11
CA THR A 37 -6.08 -7.46 -2.99
C THR A 37 -6.23 -8.03 -4.38
N ALA A 38 -5.23 -8.76 -4.87
CA ALA A 38 -5.25 -9.45 -6.16
C ALA A 38 -4.26 -10.61 -6.18
N LEU A 39 -4.59 -11.66 -6.89
CA LEU A 39 -3.63 -12.69 -7.30
C LEU A 39 -3.06 -12.31 -8.65
N THR A 40 -1.75 -12.50 -8.84
CA THR A 40 -1.10 -12.26 -10.13
C THR A 40 -0.46 -13.53 -10.67
N ALA A 41 -0.55 -13.75 -11.97
CA ALA A 41 0.31 -14.66 -12.70
C ALA A 41 1.54 -13.87 -13.14
N GLN A 42 2.54 -13.83 -12.28
CA GLN A 42 3.70 -12.93 -12.38
C GLN A 42 5.02 -13.71 -12.27
N ASN A 43 6.02 -13.24 -13.00
CA ASN A 43 7.40 -13.67 -12.90
C ASN A 43 8.36 -12.47 -13.01
N THR A 44 9.67 -12.73 -13.07
CA THR A 44 10.68 -11.65 -13.14
C THR A 44 10.68 -10.84 -14.44
N THR A 45 9.91 -11.27 -15.44
CA THR A 45 9.82 -10.60 -16.75
C THR A 45 8.51 -9.85 -16.96
N GLY A 46 7.49 -10.09 -16.12
CA GLY A 46 6.22 -9.37 -16.21
C GLY A 46 5.03 -10.05 -15.55
N VAL A 47 3.89 -9.44 -15.70
CA VAL A 47 2.58 -9.91 -15.24
C VAL A 47 1.78 -10.34 -16.46
N THR A 48 1.29 -11.57 -16.49
CA THR A 48 0.51 -12.11 -17.61
C THR A 48 -1.00 -12.15 -17.35
N ASP A 49 -1.40 -12.21 -16.06
CA ASP A 49 -2.81 -12.19 -15.68
C ASP A 49 -2.99 -11.71 -14.24
N ILE A 50 -4.18 -11.15 -13.95
CA ILE A 50 -4.53 -10.58 -12.64
C ILE A 50 -5.97 -11.02 -12.30
N LEU A 51 -6.12 -11.65 -11.14
CA LEU A 51 -7.43 -11.94 -10.53
C LEU A 51 -7.62 -11.05 -9.30
N GLU A 52 -8.40 -10.00 -9.45
CA GLU A 52 -8.68 -9.06 -8.37
C GLU A 52 -9.63 -9.66 -7.33
N SER A 53 -9.39 -9.39 -6.05
CA SER A 53 -10.33 -9.70 -4.97
C SER A 53 -11.57 -8.83 -5.10
N THR A 54 -12.74 -9.38 -4.74
CA THR A 54 -13.93 -8.53 -4.64
C THR A 54 -13.85 -7.65 -3.39
N PRO A 55 -14.46 -6.43 -3.40
CA PRO A 55 -14.53 -5.58 -2.21
C PRO A 55 -15.12 -6.30 -0.99
N HIS A 56 -16.17 -7.08 -1.19
CA HIS A 56 -16.78 -7.91 -0.14
C HIS A 56 -15.76 -8.91 0.44
N PHE A 57 -15.09 -9.69 -0.42
CA PHE A 57 -14.16 -10.72 0.07
C PHE A 57 -12.91 -10.12 0.74
N LEU A 58 -12.44 -8.97 0.25
CA LEU A 58 -11.36 -8.25 0.94
C LEU A 58 -11.81 -7.78 2.34
N GLY A 59 -13.05 -7.29 2.46
CA GLY A 59 -13.65 -6.95 3.75
C GLY A 59 -13.67 -8.14 4.72
N GLU A 60 -14.09 -9.33 4.26
CA GLU A 60 -14.10 -10.56 5.05
C GLU A 60 -12.70 -11.01 5.51
N GLN A 61 -11.68 -10.87 4.63
CA GLN A 61 -10.29 -11.13 5.02
C GLN A 61 -9.84 -10.20 6.16
N LEU A 62 -10.17 -8.92 6.06
CA LEU A 62 -9.81 -7.92 7.08
C LEU A 62 -10.56 -8.19 8.39
N ASP A 63 -11.87 -8.47 8.33
CA ASP A 63 -12.65 -8.81 9.50
C ASP A 63 -12.10 -10.05 10.22
N ALA A 64 -11.75 -11.10 9.47
CA ALA A 64 -11.18 -12.32 10.04
C ALA A 64 -9.87 -12.05 10.81
N ILE A 65 -9.02 -11.16 10.28
CA ILE A 65 -7.75 -10.81 10.93
C ILE A 65 -7.99 -9.92 12.14
N PHE A 66 -8.72 -8.82 11.99
CA PHE A 66 -8.89 -7.83 13.05
C PHE A 66 -9.70 -8.35 14.25
N THR A 67 -10.56 -9.35 14.05
CA THR A 67 -11.36 -9.96 15.13
C THR A 67 -10.66 -11.09 15.87
N ASP A 68 -9.54 -11.60 15.36
CA ASP A 68 -8.76 -12.68 15.98
C ASP A 68 -7.36 -12.19 16.41
N ILE A 69 -6.44 -12.00 15.45
CA ILE A 69 -5.08 -11.54 15.72
C ILE A 69 -4.95 -10.08 15.31
N PHE A 70 -5.27 -9.16 16.21
CA PHE A 70 -5.20 -7.73 15.93
C PHE A 70 -3.77 -7.29 15.60
N PRO A 71 -3.49 -6.68 14.42
CA PRO A 71 -2.14 -6.31 14.04
C PRO A 71 -1.62 -5.10 14.83
N ASP A 72 -0.36 -5.15 15.30
CA ASP A 72 0.34 -4.00 15.89
C ASP A 72 0.63 -2.92 14.84
N ALA A 73 0.81 -3.31 13.57
CA ALA A 73 1.06 -2.41 12.44
C ALA A 73 0.45 -2.97 11.14
N VAL A 74 0.17 -2.08 10.22
CA VAL A 74 -0.38 -2.43 8.89
C VAL A 74 0.49 -1.82 7.81
N LYS A 75 0.88 -2.61 6.80
CA LYS A 75 1.50 -2.13 5.55
C LYS A 75 0.52 -2.29 4.41
N ILE A 76 0.33 -1.25 3.64
CA ILE A 76 -0.48 -1.27 2.44
C ILE A 76 0.44 -1.09 1.24
N GLY A 77 0.35 -2.03 0.30
CA GLY A 77 1.07 -1.97 -0.97
C GLY A 77 0.12 -1.70 -2.13
N MET A 78 0.27 -2.43 -3.23
CA MET A 78 -0.55 -2.24 -4.42
C MET A 78 -2.02 -2.57 -4.15
N VAL A 79 -2.90 -1.61 -4.45
CA VAL A 79 -4.36 -1.76 -4.47
C VAL A 79 -4.88 -1.17 -5.77
N SER A 80 -5.43 -1.99 -6.64
CA SER A 80 -5.70 -1.68 -8.05
C SER A 80 -6.94 -0.82 -8.29
N SER A 81 -7.98 -0.88 -7.42
CA SER A 81 -9.26 -0.23 -7.67
C SER A 81 -9.71 0.69 -6.52
N ALA A 82 -10.50 1.71 -6.88
CA ALA A 82 -11.09 2.64 -5.93
C ALA A 82 -11.96 1.93 -4.88
N ASP A 83 -12.74 0.93 -5.29
CA ASP A 83 -13.63 0.20 -4.39
C ASP A 83 -12.86 -0.58 -3.31
N LEU A 84 -11.75 -1.21 -3.67
CA LEU A 84 -10.88 -1.89 -2.70
C LEU A 84 -10.23 -0.90 -1.74
N ILE A 85 -9.78 0.27 -2.23
CA ILE A 85 -9.21 1.34 -1.40
C ILE A 85 -10.23 1.83 -0.36
N VAL A 86 -11.48 2.04 -0.77
CA VAL A 86 -12.56 2.47 0.13
C VAL A 86 -12.78 1.43 1.23
N VAL A 87 -12.92 0.15 0.86
CA VAL A 87 -13.12 -0.95 1.83
C VAL A 87 -11.95 -1.03 2.82
N ILE A 88 -10.72 -0.93 2.36
CA ILE A 88 -9.53 -0.92 3.24
C ILE A 88 -9.63 0.24 4.22
N ALA A 89 -9.89 1.46 3.74
CA ALA A 89 -9.97 2.64 4.59
C ALA A 89 -11.11 2.55 5.62
N GLU A 90 -12.27 2.04 5.22
CA GLU A 90 -13.41 1.81 6.13
C GLU A 90 -13.06 0.79 7.22
N LYS A 91 -12.45 -0.34 6.87
CA LYS A 91 -12.04 -1.36 7.85
C LYS A 91 -10.96 -0.87 8.80
N LEU A 92 -9.96 -0.15 8.30
CA LEU A 92 -8.93 0.46 9.15
C LEU A 92 -9.52 1.45 10.16
N LYS A 93 -10.47 2.29 9.73
CA LYS A 93 -11.22 3.22 10.60
C LYS A 93 -12.10 2.46 11.60
N GLN A 94 -12.86 1.46 11.14
CA GLN A 94 -13.76 0.64 11.95
C GLN A 94 -13.04 -0.01 13.11
N TYR A 95 -11.87 -0.59 12.87
CA TYR A 95 -11.08 -1.29 13.88
C TYR A 95 -10.09 -0.39 14.63
N GLY A 96 -9.96 0.89 14.25
CA GLY A 96 -9.01 1.81 14.86
C GLY A 96 -7.56 1.36 14.68
N ALA A 97 -7.22 0.84 13.51
CA ALA A 97 -5.88 0.39 13.17
C ALA A 97 -4.85 1.52 13.33
N LYS A 98 -3.65 1.18 13.80
CA LYS A 98 -2.57 2.12 14.07
C LYS A 98 -1.30 1.72 13.32
N HIS A 99 -0.32 2.64 13.29
CA HIS A 99 0.98 2.39 12.66
C HIS A 99 0.85 1.91 11.21
N ILE A 100 0.07 2.66 10.44
CA ILE A 100 -0.23 2.35 9.04
C ILE A 100 0.90 2.91 8.17
N VAL A 101 1.57 2.04 7.42
CA VAL A 101 2.56 2.40 6.39
C VAL A 101 1.90 2.21 5.03
N VAL A 102 1.86 3.25 4.22
CA VAL A 102 1.32 3.17 2.85
C VAL A 102 2.44 3.35 1.84
N ASP A 103 2.62 2.32 1.03
CA ASP A 103 3.45 2.36 -0.17
C ASP A 103 2.50 2.68 -1.35
N PRO A 104 2.50 3.93 -1.84
CA PRO A 104 1.49 4.39 -2.79
C PRO A 104 1.80 3.95 -4.21
N VAL A 105 1.83 2.65 -4.44
CA VAL A 105 2.20 2.02 -5.73
C VAL A 105 1.24 2.48 -6.84
N MET A 106 1.66 3.50 -7.61
CA MET A 106 0.88 4.09 -8.71
C MET A 106 1.48 3.78 -10.07
N VAL A 107 2.80 3.60 -10.12
CA VAL A 107 3.57 3.46 -11.35
C VAL A 107 4.51 2.27 -11.23
N ALA A 108 4.51 1.40 -12.24
CA ALA A 108 5.48 0.31 -12.30
C ALA A 108 6.91 0.85 -12.49
N THR A 109 7.91 0.08 -12.11
CA THR A 109 9.34 0.40 -12.37
C THR A 109 9.62 0.66 -13.86
N SER A 110 8.81 0.08 -14.75
CA SER A 110 8.85 0.31 -16.20
C SER A 110 8.26 1.66 -16.63
N GLY A 111 7.68 2.45 -15.72
CA GLY A 111 6.97 3.70 -16.01
C GLY A 111 5.50 3.50 -16.43
N ALA A 112 5.01 2.28 -16.48
CA ALA A 112 3.61 2.03 -16.80
C ALA A 112 2.70 2.44 -15.64
N LYS A 113 1.64 3.19 -15.94
CA LYS A 113 0.61 3.57 -14.96
C LYS A 113 -0.12 2.32 -14.48
N LEU A 114 -0.07 2.05 -13.19
CA LEU A 114 -0.70 0.88 -12.55
C LEU A 114 -2.10 1.19 -12.02
N LEU A 115 -2.34 2.44 -11.62
CA LEU A 115 -3.63 2.88 -11.10
C LEU A 115 -4.36 3.77 -12.10
N ARG A 116 -5.68 3.61 -12.18
CA ARG A 116 -6.57 4.54 -12.87
C ARG A 116 -6.71 5.82 -12.06
N ASP A 117 -7.18 6.90 -12.69
CA ASP A 117 -7.31 8.21 -12.04
C ASP A 117 -8.27 8.17 -10.85
N ASP A 118 -9.39 7.43 -10.97
CA ASP A 118 -10.36 7.22 -9.90
C ASP A 118 -9.77 6.53 -8.67
N ALA A 119 -8.86 5.58 -8.87
CA ALA A 119 -8.16 4.89 -7.78
C ALA A 119 -7.11 5.79 -7.12
N VAL A 120 -6.40 6.64 -7.89
CA VAL A 120 -5.48 7.65 -7.33
C VAL A 120 -6.24 8.66 -6.46
N GLU A 121 -7.40 9.14 -6.93
CA GLU A 121 -8.25 10.04 -6.15
C GLU A 121 -8.73 9.38 -4.85
N ALA A 122 -9.21 8.14 -4.92
CA ALA A 122 -9.64 7.37 -3.75
C ALA A 122 -8.48 7.17 -2.77
N LEU A 123 -7.30 6.81 -3.25
CA LEU A 123 -6.08 6.65 -2.45
C LEU A 123 -5.77 7.95 -1.68
N CYS A 124 -5.71 9.07 -2.39
CA CYS A 124 -5.40 10.37 -1.79
C CYS A 124 -6.45 10.84 -0.77
N ARG A 125 -7.72 10.56 -1.02
CA ARG A 125 -8.82 11.04 -0.18
C ARG A 125 -9.07 10.13 1.02
N GLU A 126 -9.03 8.81 0.85
CA GLU A 126 -9.51 7.87 1.86
C GLU A 126 -8.39 7.21 2.65
N LEU A 127 -7.25 6.91 2.01
CA LEU A 127 -6.22 6.05 2.58
C LEU A 127 -4.99 6.81 3.07
N LEU A 128 -4.46 7.76 2.26
CA LEU A 128 -3.27 8.51 2.66
C LEU A 128 -3.45 9.31 3.97
N PRO A 129 -4.64 9.89 4.29
CA PRO A 129 -4.85 10.56 5.58
C PRO A 129 -4.81 9.63 6.81
N LEU A 130 -4.85 8.31 6.61
CA LEU A 130 -4.73 7.31 7.68
C LEU A 130 -3.29 6.87 7.93
N ALA A 131 -2.38 7.22 7.03
CA ALA A 131 -0.99 6.78 7.09
C ALA A 131 -0.23 7.46 8.26
N ALA A 132 0.57 6.69 8.96
CA ALA A 132 1.62 7.20 9.83
C ALA A 132 2.90 7.49 9.03
N VAL A 133 3.15 6.67 7.99
CA VAL A 133 4.30 6.82 7.09
C VAL A 133 3.85 6.54 5.66
N LEU A 134 4.30 7.39 4.73
CA LEU A 134 4.23 7.17 3.28
C LEU A 134 5.62 6.89 2.72
N THR A 135 5.71 5.96 1.77
CA THR A 135 6.99 5.57 1.15
C THR A 135 6.97 5.74 -0.37
N PRO A 136 6.67 6.95 -0.90
CA PRO A 136 6.62 7.16 -2.34
C PRO A 136 8.02 7.11 -2.95
N ASN A 137 8.14 6.47 -4.12
CA ASN A 137 9.29 6.66 -4.99
C ASN A 137 9.22 8.04 -5.67
N ILE A 138 10.28 8.46 -6.39
CA ILE A 138 10.34 9.79 -7.01
C ILE A 138 9.15 10.06 -7.95
N PRO A 139 8.77 9.20 -8.92
CA PRO A 139 7.58 9.40 -9.75
C PRO A 139 6.27 9.54 -8.96
N GLU A 140 6.11 8.79 -7.91
CA GLU A 140 4.93 8.87 -7.02
C GLU A 140 4.92 10.15 -6.20
N ALA A 141 6.09 10.59 -5.71
CA ALA A 141 6.23 11.86 -5.01
C ALA A 141 5.92 13.05 -5.94
N GLU A 142 6.32 12.98 -7.22
CA GLU A 142 5.94 13.99 -8.23
C GLU A 142 4.42 14.04 -8.44
N ILE A 143 3.75 12.89 -8.54
CA ILE A 143 2.28 12.81 -8.67
C ILE A 143 1.59 13.38 -7.43
N LEU A 144 2.02 13.02 -6.23
CA LEU A 144 1.39 13.43 -4.97
C LEU A 144 1.61 14.91 -4.65
N SER A 145 2.78 15.46 -5.01
CA SER A 145 3.15 16.86 -4.75
C SER A 145 2.77 17.81 -5.88
N GLY A 146 2.67 17.31 -7.12
CA GLY A 146 2.57 18.13 -8.33
C GLY A 146 3.88 18.83 -8.70
N MET A 147 5.00 18.45 -8.10
CA MET A 147 6.32 19.04 -8.33
C MET A 147 7.15 18.14 -9.24
N THR A 148 8.09 18.72 -10.00
CA THR A 148 9.12 17.96 -10.72
C THR A 148 10.35 17.85 -9.84
N ILE A 149 10.88 16.64 -9.67
CA ILE A 149 12.01 16.33 -8.79
C ILE A 149 13.24 16.00 -9.65
N THR A 150 14.21 16.90 -9.65
CA THR A 150 15.45 16.75 -10.41
C THR A 150 16.70 16.56 -9.54
N ASP A 151 16.59 16.84 -8.26
CA ASP A 151 17.69 16.77 -7.29
C ASP A 151 17.18 16.50 -5.86
N ALA A 152 18.08 16.37 -4.91
CA ALA A 152 17.78 16.14 -3.51
C ALA A 152 16.95 17.26 -2.87
N THR A 153 17.17 18.51 -3.26
CA THR A 153 16.40 19.66 -2.74
C THR A 153 14.95 19.59 -3.18
N GLY A 154 14.71 19.25 -4.45
CA GLY A 154 13.36 19.01 -4.98
C GLY A 154 12.67 17.85 -4.28
N MET A 155 13.40 16.76 -3.99
CA MET A 155 12.89 15.61 -3.26
C MET A 155 12.48 15.97 -1.81
N GLU A 156 13.33 16.73 -1.10
CA GLU A 156 12.99 17.22 0.24
C GLU A 156 11.76 18.14 0.24
N ALA A 157 11.66 19.04 -0.75
CA ALA A 157 10.51 19.93 -0.88
C ALA A 157 9.21 19.16 -1.14
N ALA A 158 9.25 18.17 -2.04
CA ALA A 158 8.10 17.32 -2.32
C ALA A 158 7.71 16.48 -1.10
N ALA A 159 8.67 15.86 -0.42
CA ALA A 159 8.41 15.07 0.79
C ALA A 159 7.79 15.93 1.91
N LYS A 160 8.29 17.14 2.12
CA LYS A 160 7.73 18.10 3.08
C LYS A 160 6.29 18.48 2.73
N TYR A 161 6.02 18.82 1.47
CA TYR A 161 4.67 19.15 1.00
C TYR A 161 3.69 17.99 1.25
N ILE A 162 4.09 16.75 0.89
CA ILE A 162 3.28 15.56 1.09
C ILE A 162 3.04 15.32 2.60
N SER A 163 4.07 15.46 3.42
CA SER A 163 3.99 15.33 4.88
C SER A 163 3.00 16.33 5.49
N GLU A 164 3.08 17.59 5.11
CA GLU A 164 2.16 18.63 5.57
C GLU A 164 0.72 18.39 5.09
N LYS A 165 0.55 17.96 3.84
CA LYS A 165 -0.77 17.71 3.22
C LYS A 165 -1.53 16.55 3.88
N TYR A 166 -0.84 15.47 4.23
CA TYR A 166 -1.47 14.25 4.77
C TYR A 166 -1.24 14.06 6.28
N GLY A 167 -0.41 14.88 6.91
CA GLY A 167 -0.14 14.81 8.36
C GLY A 167 0.67 13.58 8.79
N CYS A 168 1.56 13.08 7.95
CA CYS A 168 2.33 11.84 8.17
C CYS A 168 3.82 12.03 7.88
N ALA A 169 4.65 11.08 8.34
CA ALA A 169 6.04 11.02 7.93
C ALA A 169 6.15 10.55 6.46
N VAL A 170 7.15 11.03 5.74
CA VAL A 170 7.43 10.63 4.36
C VAL A 170 8.86 10.14 4.25
N LEU A 171 9.03 8.95 3.67
CA LEU A 171 10.31 8.36 3.29
C LEU A 171 10.32 8.26 1.76
N CYS A 172 10.97 9.22 1.11
CA CYS A 172 11.12 9.28 -0.34
C CYS A 172 12.48 8.73 -0.78
#